data_145016a692a15ddedb078ef207031cfe
#
_entry.id   145016a692a15ddedb078ef207031cfe
#
_cell.length_a   1.000
_cell.length_b   1.000
_cell.length_c   1.000
_cell.angle_alpha   90.00
_cell.angle_beta   90.00
_cell.angle_gamma   90.00
#
_symmetry.space_group_name_H-M   'P 1'
#
loop_
_entity.id
_entity.type
_entity.pdbx_description
1 polymer ?
#
loop_
_entity_poly.entity_id
_entity_poly.type
_entity_poly.pdbx_seq_one_letter_code
_entity_poly.pdbx_strand_id
1 'polypeptide(L)'
;MARLFGTDGVRGVANRELTPLLAMQLGQAGAYVLTKEKAHKPTIMVGCDTRISGDMLANALMAGACSVGANCIYVGVIPTPAVAYLTKKYKVDAGVVISASHNPVEFNGIKFFDGNGYKLPDAIEALIRNNMPGIKFPIGPGVGKIKYRTDAREEYINHAMRAVNVDLTGLKIVVDCAEGASFYTSVECLKELGGSVVAIHNNPDGTNINANCGSTHMEELQARVVYEKADIGIAFDGDADRMLAVDELGNIVDGDQIMA
;
A
#
# COMPACT_ATOMS: atom_id res chain seq x y z
N MET A 1 -6.07 -21.97 -18.10
CA MET A 1 -6.60 -20.77 -17.42
C MET A 1 -5.43 -19.84 -17.13
N ALA A 2 -5.55 -18.55 -17.38
CA ALA A 2 -4.52 -17.58 -17.03
C ALA A 2 -4.24 -17.63 -15.51
N ARG A 3 -2.97 -17.45 -15.13
CA ARG A 3 -2.55 -17.41 -13.73
C ARG A 3 -3.23 -16.20 -13.05
N LEU A 4 -4.13 -16.41 -12.08
CA LEU A 4 -4.85 -15.34 -11.39
C LEU A 4 -3.90 -14.48 -10.55
N PHE A 5 -2.97 -15.10 -9.81
CA PHE A 5 -1.92 -14.44 -9.06
C PHE A 5 -0.66 -14.33 -9.92
N GLY A 6 -0.19 -13.09 -10.10
CA GLY A 6 1.13 -12.77 -10.67
C GLY A 6 2.24 -12.87 -9.61
N THR A 7 3.39 -12.26 -9.87
CA THR A 7 4.49 -12.14 -8.89
C THR A 7 4.11 -11.28 -7.67
N ASP A 8 3.12 -10.37 -7.82
CA ASP A 8 2.71 -9.39 -6.82
C ASP A 8 1.20 -9.39 -6.58
N GLY A 9 0.61 -10.54 -6.32
CA GLY A 9 -0.83 -10.66 -6.08
C GLY A 9 -1.65 -10.70 -7.37
N VAL A 10 -2.92 -10.30 -7.28
CA VAL A 10 -3.85 -10.23 -8.41
C VAL A 10 -3.85 -8.80 -8.94
N ARG A 11 -3.52 -8.61 -10.23
CA ARG A 11 -3.55 -7.29 -10.89
C ARG A 11 -4.40 -7.35 -12.16
N GLY A 12 -5.00 -6.22 -12.52
CA GLY A 12 -5.75 -6.07 -13.76
C GLY A 12 -6.37 -4.68 -13.90
N VAL A 13 -6.98 -4.43 -15.05
CA VAL A 13 -7.77 -3.21 -15.28
C VAL A 13 -8.97 -3.25 -14.35
N ALA A 14 -9.07 -2.24 -13.46
CA ALA A 14 -10.13 -2.16 -12.46
C ALA A 14 -11.50 -2.11 -13.12
N ASN A 15 -12.47 -2.79 -12.51
CA ASN A 15 -13.84 -2.92 -12.98
C ASN A 15 -14.03 -3.65 -14.34
N ARG A 16 -12.94 -4.16 -14.94
CA ARG A 16 -13.00 -5.00 -16.15
C ARG A 16 -12.40 -6.38 -15.92
N GLU A 17 -11.16 -6.44 -15.45
CA GLU A 17 -10.43 -7.68 -15.12
C GLU A 17 -10.44 -7.91 -13.61
N LEU A 18 -10.10 -6.88 -12.83
CA LEU A 18 -10.21 -6.87 -11.39
C LEU A 18 -11.56 -6.24 -10.98
N THR A 19 -12.60 -7.06 -10.99
CA THR A 19 -13.97 -6.63 -10.69
C THR A 19 -14.25 -6.62 -9.18
N PRO A 20 -15.28 -5.88 -8.71
CA PRO A 20 -15.75 -5.97 -7.32
C PRO A 20 -16.14 -7.38 -6.90
N LEU A 21 -16.72 -8.17 -7.82
CA LEU A 21 -17.06 -9.57 -7.55
C LEU A 21 -15.81 -10.42 -7.30
N LEU A 22 -14.76 -10.24 -8.11
CA LEU A 22 -13.49 -10.93 -7.91
C LEU A 22 -12.84 -10.50 -6.59
N ALA A 23 -12.84 -9.20 -6.27
CA ALA A 23 -12.32 -8.69 -5.01
C ALA A 23 -13.06 -9.28 -3.79
N MET A 24 -14.39 -9.38 -3.86
CA MET A 24 -15.20 -10.04 -2.85
C MET A 24 -14.84 -11.53 -2.69
N GLN A 25 -14.69 -12.25 -3.78
CA GLN A 25 -14.28 -13.66 -3.76
C GLN A 25 -12.87 -13.85 -3.18
N LEU A 26 -11.93 -12.96 -3.52
CA LEU A 26 -10.59 -12.96 -2.94
C LEU A 26 -10.64 -12.67 -1.44
N GLY A 27 -11.49 -11.77 -1.00
CA GLY A 27 -11.74 -11.50 0.42
C GLY A 27 -12.27 -12.73 1.17
N GLN A 28 -13.23 -13.44 0.59
CA GLN A 28 -13.76 -14.70 1.13
C GLN A 28 -12.68 -15.78 1.25
N ALA A 29 -12.00 -16.05 0.14
CA ALA A 29 -11.01 -17.13 0.08
C ALA A 29 -9.76 -16.81 0.89
N GLY A 30 -9.27 -15.56 0.83
CA GLY A 30 -8.12 -15.10 1.61
C GLY A 30 -8.40 -15.18 3.11
N ALA A 31 -9.53 -14.67 3.56
CA ALA A 31 -9.96 -14.80 4.94
C ALA A 31 -10.06 -16.26 5.39
N TYR A 32 -10.71 -17.11 4.59
CA TYR A 32 -10.86 -18.52 4.92
C TYR A 32 -9.50 -19.24 5.02
N VAL A 33 -8.64 -19.12 4.01
CA VAL A 33 -7.35 -19.84 3.95
C VAL A 33 -6.40 -19.38 5.06
N LEU A 34 -6.31 -18.07 5.29
CA LEU A 34 -5.36 -17.51 6.26
C LEU A 34 -5.79 -17.65 7.71
N THR A 35 -7.06 -18.03 7.95
CA THR A 35 -7.63 -17.96 9.29
C THR A 35 -8.33 -19.25 9.74
N LYS A 36 -8.50 -20.25 8.87
CA LYS A 36 -9.24 -21.50 9.15
C LYS A 36 -8.74 -22.29 10.36
N GLU A 37 -7.47 -22.14 10.72
CA GLU A 37 -6.83 -22.84 11.85
C GLU A 37 -6.76 -21.96 13.11
N LYS A 38 -7.31 -20.74 13.08
CA LYS A 38 -7.28 -19.82 14.21
C LYS A 38 -8.39 -20.16 15.22
N ALA A 39 -8.02 -20.19 16.49
CA ALA A 39 -8.97 -20.41 17.59
C ALA A 39 -9.80 -19.17 17.95
N HIS A 40 -9.44 -17.99 17.43
CA HIS A 40 -10.12 -16.73 17.67
C HIS A 40 -10.81 -16.22 16.40
N LYS A 41 -11.71 -15.25 16.54
CA LYS A 41 -12.35 -14.59 15.39
C LYS A 41 -11.30 -13.79 14.63
N PRO A 42 -11.03 -14.14 13.34
CA PRO A 42 -9.91 -13.56 12.61
C PRO A 42 -10.11 -12.08 12.31
N THR A 43 -8.99 -11.37 12.16
CA THR A 43 -9.01 -9.96 11.77
C THR A 43 -8.03 -9.72 10.61
N ILE A 44 -8.49 -9.04 9.57
CA ILE A 44 -7.71 -8.67 8.38
C ILE A 44 -7.60 -7.15 8.32
N MET A 45 -6.39 -6.64 8.13
CA MET A 45 -6.17 -5.23 7.86
C MET A 45 -6.23 -4.97 6.35
N VAL A 46 -6.83 -3.84 5.95
CA VAL A 46 -6.92 -3.42 4.55
C VAL A 46 -6.49 -1.98 4.42
N GLY A 47 -5.50 -1.73 3.57
CA GLY A 47 -5.06 -0.39 3.14
C GLY A 47 -5.10 -0.27 1.62
N CYS A 48 -5.03 0.94 1.10
CA CYS A 48 -5.01 1.19 -0.34
C CYS A 48 -4.06 2.34 -0.72
N ASP A 49 -3.75 2.44 -2.01
CA ASP A 49 -3.18 3.64 -2.59
C ASP A 49 -4.28 4.67 -2.93
N THR A 50 -3.93 5.70 -3.68
CA THR A 50 -4.82 6.84 -3.96
C THR A 50 -5.77 6.63 -5.13
N ARG A 51 -5.73 5.47 -5.82
CA ARG A 51 -6.58 5.19 -7.00
C ARG A 51 -8.07 5.30 -6.67
N ILE A 52 -8.83 5.95 -7.54
CA ILE A 52 -10.30 6.07 -7.41
C ILE A 52 -11.01 4.71 -7.28
N SER A 53 -10.45 3.66 -7.89
CA SER A 53 -10.97 2.29 -7.78
C SER A 53 -10.66 1.61 -6.43
N GLY A 54 -9.83 2.23 -5.56
CA GLY A 54 -9.41 1.69 -4.28
C GLY A 54 -10.56 1.40 -3.35
N ASP A 55 -11.43 2.38 -3.12
CA ASP A 55 -12.59 2.22 -2.21
C ASP A 55 -13.57 1.14 -2.68
N MET A 56 -13.85 1.09 -3.98
CA MET A 56 -14.72 0.07 -4.56
C MET A 56 -14.20 -1.34 -4.28
N LEU A 57 -12.90 -1.57 -4.55
CA LEU A 57 -12.27 -2.88 -4.38
C LEU A 57 -12.07 -3.25 -2.90
N ALA A 58 -11.67 -2.27 -2.06
CA ALA A 58 -11.49 -2.48 -0.64
C ALA A 58 -12.82 -2.85 0.05
N ASN A 59 -13.90 -2.12 -0.25
CA ASN A 59 -15.21 -2.42 0.32
C ASN A 59 -15.74 -3.79 -0.12
N ALA A 60 -15.56 -4.15 -1.39
CA ALA A 60 -15.95 -5.47 -1.90
C ALA A 60 -15.14 -6.60 -1.20
N LEU A 61 -13.82 -6.45 -1.08
CA LEU A 61 -12.96 -7.41 -0.40
C LEU A 61 -13.33 -7.56 1.08
N MET A 62 -13.54 -6.45 1.79
CA MET A 62 -13.93 -6.47 3.21
C MET A 62 -15.31 -7.09 3.40
N ALA A 63 -16.27 -6.82 2.52
CA ALA A 63 -17.58 -7.49 2.54
C ALA A 63 -17.42 -9.01 2.39
N GLY A 64 -16.55 -9.44 1.46
CA GLY A 64 -16.20 -10.84 1.28
C GLY A 64 -15.62 -11.47 2.54
N ALA A 65 -14.61 -10.86 3.15
CA ALA A 65 -13.98 -11.34 4.38
C ALA A 65 -14.99 -11.41 5.54
N CYS A 66 -15.80 -10.38 5.71
CA CYS A 66 -16.85 -10.35 6.75
C CYS A 66 -17.90 -11.45 6.54
N SER A 67 -18.24 -11.78 5.29
CA SER A 67 -19.24 -12.81 4.98
C SER A 67 -18.83 -14.21 5.44
N VAL A 68 -17.52 -14.47 5.56
CA VAL A 68 -16.97 -15.75 6.05
C VAL A 68 -16.54 -15.69 7.53
N GLY A 69 -16.88 -14.59 8.22
CA GLY A 69 -16.70 -14.46 9.68
C GLY A 69 -15.46 -13.69 10.11
N ALA A 70 -14.58 -13.25 9.22
CA ALA A 70 -13.43 -12.44 9.61
C ALA A 70 -13.83 -10.98 9.86
N ASN A 71 -13.21 -10.34 10.87
CA ASN A 71 -13.29 -8.90 11.01
C ASN A 71 -12.33 -8.20 10.05
N CYS A 72 -12.62 -6.95 9.71
CA CYS A 72 -11.70 -6.11 8.94
C CYS A 72 -11.37 -4.83 9.71
N ILE A 73 -10.13 -4.35 9.54
CA ILE A 73 -9.68 -3.01 9.95
C ILE A 73 -9.29 -2.27 8.67
N TYR A 74 -10.03 -1.24 8.30
CA TYR A 74 -9.68 -0.37 7.19
C TYR A 74 -8.83 0.79 7.68
N VAL A 75 -7.64 0.96 7.10
CA VAL A 75 -6.67 2.00 7.47
C VAL A 75 -6.56 3.12 6.44
N GLY A 76 -7.38 3.06 5.38
CA GLY A 76 -7.41 4.08 4.33
C GLY A 76 -6.19 4.07 3.42
N VAL A 77 -5.89 5.25 2.86
CA VAL A 77 -4.72 5.44 1.99
C VAL A 77 -3.45 5.48 2.83
N ILE A 78 -2.56 4.52 2.58
CA ILE A 78 -1.31 4.34 3.33
C ILE A 78 -0.30 3.54 2.48
N PRO A 79 1.02 3.79 2.60
CA PRO A 79 2.05 3.02 1.89
C PRO A 79 1.96 1.50 2.10
N THR A 80 2.33 0.74 1.08
CA THR A 80 2.41 -0.74 1.16
C THR A 80 3.24 -1.22 2.36
N PRO A 81 4.45 -0.69 2.64
CA PRO A 81 5.23 -1.09 3.81
C PRO A 81 4.55 -0.74 5.14
N ALA A 82 3.70 0.27 5.18
CA ALA A 82 2.92 0.60 6.37
C ALA A 82 1.90 -0.51 6.71
N VAL A 83 1.21 -1.06 5.70
CA VAL A 83 0.28 -2.18 5.93
C VAL A 83 1.04 -3.40 6.46
N ALA A 84 2.20 -3.73 5.88
CA ALA A 84 3.03 -4.84 6.35
C ALA A 84 3.45 -4.66 7.82
N TYR A 85 3.95 -3.48 8.19
CA TYR A 85 4.34 -3.14 9.56
C TYR A 85 3.17 -3.18 10.54
N LEU A 86 2.06 -2.52 10.20
CA LEU A 86 0.88 -2.41 11.09
C LEU A 86 0.17 -3.75 11.25
N THR A 87 0.20 -4.63 10.25
CA THR A 87 -0.31 -6.01 10.34
C THR A 87 0.35 -6.73 11.52
N LYS A 88 1.68 -6.68 11.58
CA LYS A 88 2.46 -7.27 12.68
C LYS A 88 2.23 -6.53 14.00
N LYS A 89 2.25 -5.19 13.99
CA LYS A 89 2.09 -4.34 15.19
C LYS A 89 0.74 -4.57 15.87
N TYR A 90 -0.35 -4.64 15.10
CA TYR A 90 -1.70 -4.84 15.63
C TYR A 90 -2.03 -6.31 15.88
N LYS A 91 -1.09 -7.22 15.56
CA LYS A 91 -1.26 -8.67 15.73
C LYS A 91 -2.52 -9.18 15.03
N VAL A 92 -2.83 -8.62 13.86
CA VAL A 92 -3.91 -9.11 13.00
C VAL A 92 -3.43 -10.33 12.20
N ASP A 93 -4.37 -11.15 11.73
CA ASP A 93 -4.06 -12.43 11.11
C ASP A 93 -3.53 -12.31 9.68
N ALA A 94 -3.90 -11.24 9.00
CA ALA A 94 -3.43 -10.93 7.65
C ALA A 94 -3.51 -9.44 7.35
N GLY A 95 -2.70 -8.98 6.39
CA GLY A 95 -2.76 -7.66 5.78
C GLY A 95 -3.14 -7.75 4.31
N VAL A 96 -3.83 -6.74 3.80
CA VAL A 96 -4.16 -6.61 2.38
C VAL A 96 -3.89 -5.19 1.92
N VAL A 97 -3.23 -5.06 0.77
CA VAL A 97 -3.05 -3.78 0.08
C VAL A 97 -3.80 -3.81 -1.24
N ILE A 98 -4.58 -2.76 -1.48
CA ILE A 98 -5.26 -2.48 -2.74
C ILE A 98 -4.42 -1.46 -3.50
N SER A 99 -3.59 -1.94 -4.42
CA SER A 99 -2.69 -1.12 -5.23
C SER A 99 -2.15 -1.88 -6.44
N ALA A 100 -1.83 -1.15 -7.50
CA ALA A 100 -1.07 -1.64 -8.64
C ALA A 100 0.32 -0.98 -8.76
N SER A 101 0.86 -0.43 -7.65
CA SER A 101 2.19 0.16 -7.57
C SER A 101 2.39 1.27 -8.62
N HIS A 102 3.37 1.15 -9.51
CA HIS A 102 3.71 2.13 -10.55
C HIS A 102 2.83 2.11 -11.81
N ASN A 103 1.84 1.21 -11.89
CA ASN A 103 0.97 1.14 -13.06
C ASN A 103 0.08 2.39 -13.19
N PRO A 104 -0.41 2.72 -14.40
CA PRO A 104 -1.41 3.76 -14.61
C PRO A 104 -2.69 3.56 -13.80
N VAL A 105 -3.51 4.61 -13.67
CA VAL A 105 -4.69 4.66 -12.81
C VAL A 105 -5.77 3.62 -13.15
N GLU A 106 -5.86 3.20 -14.40
CA GLU A 106 -6.82 2.19 -14.87
C GLU A 106 -6.59 0.82 -14.22
N PHE A 107 -5.36 0.54 -13.82
CA PHE A 107 -5.00 -0.70 -13.15
C PHE A 107 -5.21 -0.60 -11.64
N ASN A 108 -5.51 -1.74 -11.02
CA ASN A 108 -5.40 -1.91 -9.58
C ASN A 108 -4.95 -3.34 -9.27
N GLY A 109 -4.68 -3.62 -8.00
CA GLY A 109 -4.20 -4.91 -7.56
C GLY A 109 -4.62 -5.23 -6.13
N ILE A 110 -4.52 -6.50 -5.76
CA ILE A 110 -4.78 -7.00 -4.41
C ILE A 110 -3.60 -7.87 -4.00
N LYS A 111 -2.84 -7.40 -3.02
CA LYS A 111 -1.69 -8.10 -2.43
C LYS A 111 -2.04 -8.55 -1.02
N PHE A 112 -1.70 -9.78 -0.65
CA PHE A 112 -1.89 -10.32 0.69
C PHE A 112 -0.57 -10.44 1.42
N PHE A 113 -0.60 -10.17 2.73
CA PHE A 113 0.48 -10.38 3.69
C PHE A 113 0.01 -11.34 4.79
N ASP A 114 0.91 -12.16 5.29
CA ASP A 114 0.65 -12.96 6.50
C ASP A 114 0.62 -12.08 7.76
N GLY A 115 0.29 -12.67 8.91
CA GLY A 115 0.24 -11.97 10.20
C GLY A 115 1.59 -11.41 10.69
N ASN A 116 2.71 -11.80 10.06
CA ASN A 116 4.04 -11.24 10.31
C ASN A 116 4.39 -10.08 9.38
N GLY A 117 3.53 -9.76 8.42
CA GLY A 117 3.73 -8.69 7.44
C GLY A 117 4.57 -9.11 6.23
N TYR A 118 4.78 -10.40 6.00
CA TYR A 118 5.47 -10.89 4.81
C TYR A 118 4.49 -11.21 3.69
N LYS A 119 4.93 -10.99 2.45
CA LYS A 119 4.19 -11.42 1.26
C LYS A 119 3.89 -12.93 1.35
N LEU A 120 2.68 -13.31 0.94
CA LEU A 120 2.30 -14.73 0.93
C LEU A 120 3.16 -15.55 -0.04
N PRO A 121 3.57 -16.77 0.35
CA PRO A 121 4.16 -17.73 -0.58
C PRO A 121 3.17 -18.12 -1.70
N ASP A 122 3.66 -18.37 -2.89
CA ASP A 122 2.87 -18.77 -4.08
C ASP A 122 1.93 -19.97 -3.79
N ALA A 123 2.35 -20.88 -2.91
CA ALA A 123 1.53 -22.02 -2.50
C ALA A 123 0.25 -21.59 -1.77
N ILE A 124 0.32 -20.55 -0.94
CA ILE A 124 -0.85 -20.00 -0.21
C ILE A 124 -1.75 -19.23 -1.18
N GLU A 125 -1.18 -18.47 -2.12
CA GLU A 125 -1.95 -17.82 -3.19
C GLU A 125 -2.72 -18.84 -4.04
N ALA A 126 -2.10 -19.98 -4.34
CA ALA A 126 -2.77 -21.09 -5.03
C ALA A 126 -3.92 -21.69 -4.20
N LEU A 127 -3.76 -21.81 -2.88
CA LEU A 127 -4.83 -22.26 -2.00
C LEU A 127 -6.00 -21.26 -1.96
N ILE A 128 -5.73 -19.95 -1.89
CA ILE A 128 -6.77 -18.91 -1.97
C ILE A 128 -7.59 -19.08 -3.24
N ARG A 129 -6.93 -19.19 -4.41
CA ARG A 129 -7.58 -19.40 -5.69
C ARG A 129 -8.45 -20.67 -5.71
N ASN A 130 -7.96 -21.77 -5.15
CA ASN A 130 -8.64 -23.06 -5.20
C ASN A 130 -9.80 -23.17 -4.20
N ASN A 131 -9.85 -22.32 -3.17
CA ASN A 131 -10.90 -22.30 -2.15
C ASN A 131 -12.00 -21.26 -2.42
N MET A 132 -11.97 -20.53 -3.53
CA MET A 132 -13.05 -19.59 -3.90
C MET A 132 -14.45 -20.26 -4.00
N PRO A 133 -14.62 -21.50 -4.49
CA PRO A 133 -15.86 -22.26 -4.35
C PRO A 133 -15.92 -23.07 -3.04
N GLY A 134 -17.09 -23.20 -2.45
CA GLY A 134 -17.35 -24.17 -1.35
C GLY A 134 -17.17 -23.65 0.08
N ILE A 135 -17.02 -22.34 0.28
CA ILE A 135 -16.90 -21.73 1.60
C ILE A 135 -18.26 -21.74 2.33
N LYS A 136 -18.25 -22.09 3.62
CA LYS A 136 -19.44 -21.98 4.49
C LYS A 136 -19.58 -20.56 5.02
N PHE A 137 -20.79 -20.03 4.99
CA PHE A 137 -21.11 -18.69 5.47
C PHE A 137 -21.75 -18.75 6.87
N PRO A 138 -21.16 -18.13 7.88
CA PRO A 138 -21.77 -18.01 9.20
C PRO A 138 -22.97 -17.06 9.17
N ILE A 139 -23.87 -17.21 10.13
CA ILE A 139 -25.06 -16.37 10.31
C ILE A 139 -25.03 -15.62 11.65
N GLY A 140 -25.81 -14.57 11.76
CA GLY A 140 -25.97 -13.79 12.99
C GLY A 140 -24.63 -13.30 13.57
N PRO A 141 -24.31 -13.60 14.83
CA PRO A 141 -23.07 -13.13 15.48
C PRO A 141 -21.78 -13.65 14.84
N GLY A 142 -21.88 -14.67 13.99
CA GLY A 142 -20.75 -15.24 13.26
C GLY A 142 -20.20 -14.31 12.15
N VAL A 143 -21.00 -13.40 11.61
CA VAL A 143 -20.60 -12.45 10.59
C VAL A 143 -19.52 -11.51 11.12
N GLY A 144 -18.56 -11.12 10.26
CA GLY A 144 -17.49 -10.18 10.61
C GLY A 144 -17.96 -8.73 10.70
N LYS A 145 -17.11 -7.86 11.25
CA LYS A 145 -17.35 -6.41 11.36
C LYS A 145 -16.20 -5.65 10.73
N ILE A 146 -16.49 -4.49 10.13
CA ILE A 146 -15.50 -3.54 9.65
C ILE A 146 -15.31 -2.46 10.71
N LYS A 147 -14.05 -2.16 11.04
CA LYS A 147 -13.64 -1.00 11.83
C LYS A 147 -12.79 -0.09 10.95
N TYR A 148 -13.02 1.21 11.06
CA TYR A 148 -12.19 2.23 10.41
C TYR A 148 -11.20 2.76 11.42
N ARG A 149 -9.93 2.89 11.00
CA ARG A 149 -8.85 3.37 11.85
C ARG A 149 -8.16 4.55 11.18
N THR A 150 -8.23 5.72 11.77
CA THR A 150 -7.77 6.99 11.20
C THR A 150 -6.36 7.38 11.65
N ASP A 151 -5.87 6.78 12.72
CA ASP A 151 -4.56 7.05 13.36
C ASP A 151 -3.40 6.18 12.80
N ALA A 152 -3.68 5.36 11.79
CA ALA A 152 -2.71 4.41 11.25
C ALA A 152 -1.52 5.11 10.54
N ARG A 153 -1.77 6.28 9.92
CA ARG A 153 -0.73 7.08 9.24
C ARG A 153 0.28 7.63 10.26
N GLU A 154 -0.20 8.23 11.33
CA GLU A 154 0.60 8.78 12.41
C GLU A 154 1.41 7.69 13.11
N GLU A 155 0.81 6.51 13.31
CA GLU A 155 1.52 5.37 13.88
C GLU A 155 2.64 4.87 12.98
N TYR A 156 2.46 4.92 11.65
CA TYR A 156 3.50 4.55 10.70
C TYR A 156 4.61 5.60 10.63
N ILE A 157 4.27 6.92 10.60
CA ILE A 157 5.24 8.02 10.67
C ILE A 157 6.11 7.87 11.92
N ASN A 158 5.48 7.71 13.08
CA ASN A 158 6.18 7.49 14.35
C ASN A 158 7.12 6.27 14.31
N HIS A 159 6.73 5.21 13.58
CA HIS A 159 7.60 4.05 13.39
C HIS A 159 8.81 4.37 12.53
N ALA A 160 8.58 5.00 11.37
CA ALA A 160 9.64 5.38 10.44
C ALA A 160 10.69 6.27 11.11
N MET A 161 10.24 7.29 11.84
CA MET A 161 11.12 8.19 12.60
C MET A 161 11.95 7.47 13.67
N ARG A 162 11.35 6.49 14.36
CA ARG A 162 12.08 5.71 15.40
C ARG A 162 13.04 4.67 14.82
N ALA A 163 12.85 4.28 13.56
CA ALA A 163 13.74 3.32 12.89
C ALA A 163 15.11 3.92 12.57
N VAL A 164 15.20 5.25 12.53
CA VAL A 164 16.42 5.99 12.24
C VAL A 164 16.71 6.99 13.35
N ASN A 165 17.97 7.24 13.62
CA ASN A 165 18.42 8.28 14.57
C ASN A 165 19.14 9.37 13.76
N VAL A 166 18.36 10.12 12.97
CA VAL A 166 18.87 11.18 12.11
C VAL A 166 18.16 12.50 12.42
N ASP A 167 18.87 13.59 12.25
CA ASP A 167 18.36 14.94 12.26
C ASP A 167 18.60 15.54 10.87
N LEU A 168 17.52 15.95 10.20
CA LEU A 168 17.55 16.53 8.86
C LEU A 168 17.55 18.07 8.90
N THR A 169 17.76 18.68 10.08
CA THR A 169 17.84 20.13 10.23
C THR A 169 18.92 20.73 9.34
N GLY A 170 18.52 21.70 8.53
CA GLY A 170 19.40 22.37 7.57
C GLY A 170 19.40 21.75 6.18
N LEU A 171 18.82 20.56 5.99
CA LEU A 171 18.65 19.96 4.66
C LEU A 171 17.36 20.45 4.00
N LYS A 172 17.46 20.85 2.73
CA LYS A 172 16.33 21.14 1.86
C LYS A 172 16.08 19.94 0.94
N ILE A 173 14.88 19.39 1.01
CA ILE A 173 14.51 18.13 0.37
C ILE A 173 13.34 18.38 -0.57
N VAL A 174 13.44 17.95 -1.84
CA VAL A 174 12.29 17.87 -2.76
C VAL A 174 11.76 16.45 -2.74
N VAL A 175 10.46 16.28 -2.53
CA VAL A 175 9.82 14.96 -2.49
C VAL A 175 8.75 14.87 -3.56
N ASP A 176 8.89 13.91 -4.46
CA ASP A 176 7.87 13.50 -5.43
C ASP A 176 7.11 12.30 -4.87
N CYS A 177 5.84 12.52 -4.53
CA CYS A 177 4.96 11.51 -3.94
C CYS A 177 4.19 10.68 -4.98
N ALA A 178 4.45 10.86 -6.27
CA ALA A 178 3.76 10.16 -7.37
C ALA A 178 2.23 10.29 -7.35
N GLU A 179 1.65 11.32 -6.70
CA GLU A 179 0.22 11.40 -6.34
C GLU A 179 -0.28 10.11 -5.65
N GLY A 180 0.63 9.40 -4.99
CA GLY A 180 0.46 8.05 -4.45
C GLY A 180 0.29 8.01 -2.94
N ALA A 181 0.42 6.82 -2.38
CA ALA A 181 0.12 6.51 -0.98
C ALA A 181 1.03 7.22 0.03
N SER A 182 2.21 7.69 -0.40
CA SER A 182 3.17 8.43 0.43
C SER A 182 2.86 9.92 0.58
N PHE A 183 1.89 10.46 -0.16
CA PHE A 183 1.62 11.90 -0.26
C PHE A 183 1.57 12.65 1.09
N TYR A 184 1.11 11.99 2.12
CA TYR A 184 1.06 12.53 3.47
C TYR A 184 2.22 12.02 4.34
N THR A 185 2.42 10.69 4.38
CA THR A 185 3.33 10.06 5.34
C THR A 185 4.80 10.43 5.13
N SER A 186 5.25 10.49 3.87
CA SER A 186 6.65 10.85 3.57
C SER A 186 6.93 12.31 3.88
N VAL A 187 6.02 13.20 3.48
CA VAL A 187 6.17 14.65 3.69
C VAL A 187 6.22 14.98 5.18
N GLU A 188 5.27 14.45 5.95
CA GLU A 188 5.23 14.73 7.39
C GLU A 188 6.40 14.08 8.15
N CYS A 189 6.78 12.85 7.79
CA CYS A 189 7.95 12.19 8.40
C CYS A 189 9.23 13.01 8.23
N LEU A 190 9.51 13.50 7.01
CA LEU A 190 10.72 14.29 6.73
C LEU A 190 10.71 15.66 7.41
N LYS A 191 9.53 16.29 7.51
CA LYS A 191 9.36 17.55 8.26
C LYS A 191 9.58 17.35 9.76
N GLU A 192 9.00 16.31 10.34
CA GLU A 192 9.16 16.01 11.77
C GLU A 192 10.61 15.65 12.13
N LEU A 193 11.40 15.12 11.17
CA LEU A 193 12.83 14.92 11.31
C LEU A 193 13.66 16.21 11.13
N GLY A 194 13.03 17.36 10.92
CA GLY A 194 13.69 18.67 10.83
C GLY A 194 13.99 19.16 9.41
N GLY A 195 13.66 18.39 8.37
CA GLY A 195 13.93 18.73 6.98
C GLY A 195 13.04 19.88 6.45
N SER A 196 13.63 20.74 5.63
CA SER A 196 12.90 21.75 4.84
C SER A 196 12.35 21.09 3.57
N VAL A 197 11.06 20.70 3.58
CA VAL A 197 10.46 19.86 2.54
C VAL A 197 9.67 20.66 1.52
N VAL A 198 10.01 20.51 0.24
CA VAL A 198 9.21 20.93 -0.92
C VAL A 198 8.57 19.68 -1.52
N ALA A 199 7.26 19.52 -1.37
CA ALA A 199 6.55 18.39 -1.93
C ALA A 199 6.00 18.72 -3.33
N ILE A 200 6.17 17.81 -4.27
CA ILE A 200 5.55 17.81 -5.59
C ILE A 200 4.73 16.54 -5.75
N HIS A 201 3.73 16.56 -6.65
CA HIS A 201 2.81 15.42 -6.89
C HIS A 201 2.27 14.82 -5.58
N ASN A 202 1.78 15.68 -4.70
CA ASN A 202 1.26 15.29 -3.37
C ASN A 202 -0.19 15.74 -3.12
N ASN A 203 -0.94 15.98 -4.20
CA ASN A 203 -2.36 16.32 -4.15
C ASN A 203 -3.20 15.32 -4.96
N PRO A 204 -3.30 14.06 -4.50
CA PRO A 204 -3.99 13.01 -5.24
C PRO A 204 -5.48 13.31 -5.37
N ASP A 205 -6.01 13.18 -6.59
CA ASP A 205 -7.43 13.35 -6.92
C ASP A 205 -8.15 12.01 -7.23
N GLY A 206 -7.42 10.90 -7.13
CA GLY A 206 -7.91 9.55 -7.44
C GLY A 206 -7.65 9.13 -8.88
N THR A 207 -7.28 10.06 -9.78
CA THR A 207 -7.08 9.78 -11.21
C THR A 207 -5.66 10.11 -11.70
N ASN A 208 -4.88 10.83 -10.91
CA ASN A 208 -3.57 11.36 -11.28
C ASN A 208 -2.36 10.55 -10.77
N ILE A 209 -2.56 9.43 -10.08
CA ILE A 209 -1.47 8.59 -9.56
C ILE A 209 -0.52 8.13 -10.68
N ASN A 210 0.80 8.29 -10.47
CA ASN A 210 1.87 7.96 -11.41
C ASN A 210 1.77 8.67 -12.79
N ALA A 211 0.97 9.71 -12.91
CA ALA A 211 0.79 10.42 -14.18
C ALA A 211 1.99 11.35 -14.47
N ASN A 212 2.99 10.83 -15.18
CA ASN A 212 4.26 11.50 -15.50
C ASN A 212 5.01 12.01 -14.26
N CYS A 213 5.00 11.24 -13.19
CA CYS A 213 5.63 11.60 -11.91
C CYS A 213 6.14 10.36 -11.16
N GLY A 214 6.81 10.61 -10.03
CA GLY A 214 7.35 9.56 -9.16
C GLY A 214 8.60 8.89 -9.73
N SER A 215 8.97 7.75 -9.15
CA SER A 215 10.23 7.04 -9.43
C SER A 215 10.38 6.49 -10.86
N THR A 216 9.32 6.53 -11.67
CA THR A 216 9.35 6.13 -13.09
C THR A 216 9.45 7.30 -14.06
N HIS A 217 9.33 8.54 -13.58
CA HIS A 217 9.40 9.79 -14.34
C HIS A 217 10.10 10.85 -13.50
N MET A 218 11.43 10.88 -13.56
CA MET A 218 12.29 11.67 -12.67
C MET A 218 12.53 13.10 -13.14
N GLU A 219 12.15 13.44 -14.38
CA GLU A 219 12.55 14.68 -15.05
C GLU A 219 12.12 15.94 -14.31
N GLU A 220 10.89 15.95 -13.76
CA GLU A 220 10.42 17.10 -12.99
C GLU A 220 11.11 17.20 -11.64
N LEU A 221 11.34 16.09 -10.95
CA LEU A 221 12.09 16.07 -9.70
C LEU A 221 13.52 16.60 -9.90
N GLN A 222 14.23 16.15 -10.95
CA GLN A 222 15.59 16.61 -11.30
C GLN A 222 15.62 18.13 -11.50
N ALA A 223 14.70 18.65 -12.31
CA ALA A 223 14.60 20.09 -12.56
C ALA A 223 14.24 20.87 -11.29
N ARG A 224 13.35 20.32 -10.46
CA ARG A 224 12.89 20.96 -9.22
C ARG A 224 13.99 21.02 -8.18
N VAL A 225 14.80 19.98 -8.01
CA VAL A 225 15.95 19.98 -7.09
C VAL A 225 16.91 21.11 -7.43
N VAL A 226 17.29 21.26 -8.70
CA VAL A 226 18.19 22.32 -9.15
C VAL A 226 17.55 23.70 -8.96
N TYR A 227 16.29 23.87 -9.35
CA TYR A 227 15.56 25.15 -9.20
C TYR A 227 15.47 25.61 -7.75
N GLU A 228 15.11 24.70 -6.86
CA GLU A 228 14.97 24.95 -5.43
C GLU A 228 16.32 25.07 -4.70
N LYS A 229 17.42 24.71 -5.36
CA LYS A 229 18.76 24.55 -4.75
C LYS A 229 18.64 23.60 -3.53
N ALA A 230 17.97 22.49 -3.71
CA ALA A 230 17.80 21.50 -2.68
C ALA A 230 19.03 20.59 -2.58
N ASP A 231 19.28 20.06 -1.40
CA ASP A 231 20.40 19.16 -1.14
C ASP A 231 20.15 17.77 -1.72
N ILE A 232 18.86 17.37 -1.82
CA ILE A 232 18.45 16.04 -2.32
C ILE A 232 17.01 16.08 -2.84
N GLY A 233 16.75 15.25 -3.86
CA GLY A 233 15.41 14.88 -4.30
C GLY A 233 15.10 13.42 -3.99
N ILE A 234 13.85 13.11 -3.64
CA ILE A 234 13.37 11.75 -3.37
C ILE A 234 12.08 11.53 -4.16
N ALA A 235 12.03 10.48 -5.00
CA ALA A 235 10.83 10.07 -5.70
C ALA A 235 10.36 8.69 -5.21
N PHE A 236 9.08 8.59 -4.89
CA PHE A 236 8.41 7.32 -4.61
C PHE A 236 7.65 6.81 -5.83
N ASP A 237 7.27 5.54 -5.83
CA ASP A 237 6.22 5.03 -6.71
C ASP A 237 4.85 5.07 -6.02
N GLY A 238 3.77 4.75 -6.75
CA GLY A 238 2.40 4.98 -6.27
C GLY A 238 2.02 4.31 -4.96
N ASP A 239 2.63 3.17 -4.58
CA ASP A 239 2.39 2.51 -3.29
C ASP A 239 3.58 2.63 -2.32
N ALA A 240 4.60 3.38 -2.72
CA ALA A 240 5.76 3.79 -1.92
C ALA A 240 6.52 2.61 -1.29
N ASP A 241 6.65 1.50 -2.02
CA ASP A 241 7.55 0.39 -1.67
C ASP A 241 8.91 0.51 -2.38
N ARG A 242 9.07 1.49 -3.28
CA ARG A 242 10.30 1.81 -4.02
C ARG A 242 10.57 3.29 -4.02
N MET A 243 11.87 3.65 -4.02
CA MET A 243 12.32 5.02 -4.16
C MET A 243 13.56 5.13 -5.04
N LEU A 244 13.72 6.28 -5.67
CA LEU A 244 14.95 6.76 -6.28
C LEU A 244 15.30 8.13 -5.72
N ALA A 245 16.57 8.51 -5.81
CA ALA A 245 17.01 9.82 -5.35
C ALA A 245 17.60 10.65 -6.49
N VAL A 246 17.76 11.94 -6.23
CA VAL A 246 18.41 12.93 -7.11
C VAL A 246 19.38 13.73 -6.25
N ASP A 247 20.62 13.90 -6.72
CA ASP A 247 21.61 14.73 -6.05
C ASP A 247 21.36 16.23 -6.24
N GLU A 248 22.12 17.09 -5.58
CA GLU A 248 21.98 18.55 -5.65
C GLU A 248 22.25 19.14 -7.06
N LEU A 249 22.87 18.35 -7.94
CA LEU A 249 23.13 18.75 -9.33
C LEU A 249 22.04 18.29 -10.31
N GLY A 250 21.05 17.54 -9.84
CA GLY A 250 19.96 17.01 -10.65
C GLY A 250 20.28 15.63 -11.27
N ASN A 251 21.33 14.95 -10.86
CA ASN A 251 21.63 13.61 -11.33
C ASN A 251 20.85 12.56 -10.56
N ILE A 252 20.37 11.52 -11.26
CA ILE A 252 19.70 10.39 -10.62
C ILE A 252 20.71 9.57 -9.83
N VAL A 253 20.36 9.25 -8.58
CA VAL A 253 21.06 8.30 -7.72
C VAL A 253 20.19 7.05 -7.67
N ASP A 254 20.67 5.97 -8.27
CA ASP A 254 19.91 4.73 -8.39
C ASP A 254 19.95 3.86 -7.13
N GLY A 255 19.21 2.74 -7.13
CA GLY A 255 19.11 1.87 -5.99
C GLY A 255 20.45 1.22 -5.60
N ASP A 256 21.32 0.93 -6.55
CA ASP A 256 22.64 0.33 -6.28
C ASP A 256 23.55 1.35 -5.58
N GLN A 257 23.50 2.61 -6.03
CA GLN A 257 24.23 3.71 -5.41
C GLN A 257 23.73 4.03 -4.00
N ILE A 258 22.40 3.93 -3.77
CA ILE A 258 21.80 4.17 -2.45
C ILE A 258 22.19 3.06 -1.46
N MET A 259 22.38 1.82 -1.93
CA MET A 259 22.73 0.67 -1.10
C MET A 259 24.24 0.50 -0.88
N ALA A 260 25.09 1.17 -1.66
CA ALA A 260 26.54 1.08 -1.57
C ALA A 260 27.13 1.95 -0.44
#